data_42c167c8cfae50e2289dcc586f7d351d
#
_entry.id   42c167c8cfae50e2289dcc586f7d351d
#
_cell.length_a   1.000
_cell.length_b   1.000
_cell.length_c   1.000
_cell.angle_alpha   90.00
_cell.angle_beta   90.00
_cell.angle_gamma   90.00
#
_symmetry.space_group_name_H-M   'P 1'
#
loop_
_entity.id
_entity.type
_entity.pdbx_description
1 polymer ?
#
loop_
_entity_poly.entity_id
_entity_poly.type
_entity_poly.pdbx_seq_one_letter_code
_entity_poly.pdbx_strand_id
1 'polypeptide(L)' 'MNVPDLLEHAPVKRTLNDPATRYWLRDLLTSASSRDPVDTLADLDAARDLVASYLGALVAPYLYSAAPNQSPDGR' A
#
# COMPACT_ATOMS: atom_id res chain seq x y z
N MET A 1 -18.23 -25.24 0.15
CA MET A 1 -18.28 -24.01 -0.65
C MET A 1 -16.88 -23.66 -1.12
N ASN A 2 -16.77 -23.37 -2.40
CA ASN A 2 -15.47 -23.03 -2.97
C ASN A 2 -15.27 -21.54 -2.94
N VAL A 3 -14.11 -21.13 -2.43
CA VAL A 3 -13.71 -19.73 -2.45
C VAL A 3 -12.76 -19.56 -3.63
N PRO A 4 -13.00 -18.59 -4.51
CA PRO A 4 -12.09 -18.39 -5.63
C PRO A 4 -10.69 -18.05 -5.12
N ASP A 5 -9.71 -18.56 -5.84
CA ASP A 5 -8.34 -18.17 -5.57
C ASP A 5 -8.22 -16.67 -5.79
N LEU A 6 -7.33 -16.05 -5.03
CA LEU A 6 -7.08 -14.61 -5.15
C LEU A 6 -6.80 -14.23 -6.60
N LEU A 7 -6.00 -15.03 -7.30
CA LEU A 7 -5.63 -14.73 -8.68
C LEU A 7 -6.78 -14.90 -9.65
N GLU A 8 -7.86 -15.60 -9.24
CA GLU A 8 -9.03 -15.77 -10.07
C GLU A 8 -10.10 -14.71 -9.85
N HIS A 9 -9.94 -13.92 -8.80
CA HIS A 9 -10.88 -12.84 -8.51
C HIS A 9 -10.77 -11.79 -9.63
N ALA A 10 -11.89 -11.42 -10.22
CA ALA A 10 -11.88 -10.59 -11.43
C ALA A 10 -11.10 -9.29 -11.30
N PRO A 11 -11.25 -8.50 -10.23
CA PRO A 11 -10.43 -7.29 -10.08
C PRO A 11 -8.94 -7.59 -10.04
N VAL A 12 -8.54 -8.70 -9.41
CA VAL A 12 -7.14 -9.07 -9.34
C VAL A 12 -6.62 -9.48 -10.70
N LYS A 13 -7.42 -10.26 -11.44
CA LYS A 13 -7.04 -10.66 -12.80
C LYS A 13 -6.84 -9.44 -13.69
N ARG A 14 -7.73 -8.48 -13.59
CA ARG A 14 -7.61 -7.27 -14.38
C ARG A 14 -6.32 -6.52 -14.04
N THR A 15 -6.00 -6.45 -12.76
CA THR A 15 -4.78 -5.78 -12.32
C THR A 15 -3.55 -6.49 -12.84
N LEU A 16 -3.54 -7.83 -12.76
CA LEU A 16 -2.39 -8.59 -13.23
C LEU A 16 -2.19 -8.48 -14.73
N ASN A 17 -3.28 -8.29 -15.48
CA ASN A 17 -3.21 -8.17 -16.93
C ASN A 17 -2.95 -6.75 -17.40
N ASP A 18 -2.99 -5.78 -16.51
CA ASP A 18 -2.75 -4.40 -16.86
C ASP A 18 -1.24 -4.17 -16.98
N PRO A 19 -0.76 -3.74 -18.15
CA PRO A 19 0.67 -3.53 -18.33
C PRO A 19 1.24 -2.41 -17.46
N ALA A 20 0.39 -1.54 -16.93
CA ALA A 20 0.83 -0.49 -16.03
C ALA A 20 1.09 -0.98 -14.61
N THR A 21 0.66 -2.19 -14.27
CA THR A 21 0.83 -2.73 -12.93
C THR A 21 2.30 -3.00 -12.67
N ARG A 22 2.79 -2.51 -11.55
CA ARG A 22 4.20 -2.64 -11.19
C ARG A 22 4.52 -4.08 -10.84
N TYR A 23 5.74 -4.49 -11.13
CA TYR A 23 6.19 -5.84 -10.82
C TYR A 23 6.05 -6.16 -9.34
N TRP A 24 6.34 -5.18 -8.49
CA TRP A 24 6.22 -5.36 -7.06
C TRP A 24 4.81 -5.78 -6.65
N LEU A 25 3.80 -5.14 -7.23
CA LEU A 25 2.41 -5.48 -6.93
C LEU A 25 2.05 -6.84 -7.49
N ARG A 26 2.55 -7.18 -8.68
CA ARG A 26 2.33 -8.51 -9.25
C ARG A 26 2.89 -9.59 -8.35
N ASP A 27 4.12 -9.40 -7.89
CA ASP A 27 4.77 -10.36 -7.00
C ASP A 27 4.04 -10.47 -5.68
N LEU A 28 3.57 -9.34 -5.15
CA LEU A 28 2.82 -9.33 -3.92
C LEU A 28 1.53 -10.12 -4.05
N LEU A 29 0.78 -9.92 -5.12
CA LEU A 29 -0.48 -10.63 -5.34
C LEU A 29 -0.24 -12.12 -5.55
N THR A 30 0.79 -12.47 -6.28
CA THR A 30 1.14 -13.87 -6.52
C THR A 30 1.51 -14.54 -5.20
N SER A 31 2.30 -13.88 -4.39
CA SER A 31 2.68 -14.42 -3.09
C SER A 31 1.47 -14.53 -2.15
N ALA A 32 0.62 -13.53 -2.19
CA ALA A 32 -0.55 -13.49 -1.32
C ALA A 32 -1.55 -14.60 -1.65
N SER A 33 -1.55 -15.07 -2.90
CA SER A 33 -2.51 -16.08 -3.33
C SER A 33 -2.36 -17.41 -2.59
N SER A 34 -1.20 -17.65 -2.02
CA SER A 34 -0.96 -18.90 -1.28
C SER A 34 -1.12 -18.73 0.22
N ARG A 35 -1.59 -17.58 0.67
CA ARG A 35 -1.73 -17.28 2.09
C ARG A 35 -3.20 -17.21 2.47
N ASP A 36 -3.46 -17.29 3.77
CA ASP A 36 -4.80 -17.07 4.28
C ASP A 36 -5.21 -15.63 4.02
N PRO A 37 -6.37 -15.39 3.39
CA PRO A 37 -6.76 -14.02 3.04
C PRO A 37 -6.91 -13.08 4.23
N VAL A 38 -7.40 -13.59 5.35
CA VAL A 38 -7.58 -12.75 6.54
C VAL A 38 -6.24 -12.30 7.09
N ASP A 39 -5.30 -13.24 7.20
CA ASP A 39 -3.97 -12.91 7.68
C ASP A 39 -3.25 -12.00 6.70
N THR A 40 -3.43 -12.27 5.40
CA THR A 40 -2.81 -11.44 4.36
C THR A 40 -3.30 -10.00 4.46
N LEU A 41 -4.60 -9.82 4.65
CA LEU A 41 -5.16 -8.48 4.77
C LEU A 41 -4.61 -7.76 6.00
N ALA A 42 -4.50 -8.47 7.12
CA ALA A 42 -3.94 -7.88 8.34
C ALA A 42 -2.49 -7.44 8.12
N ASP A 43 -1.70 -8.28 7.45
CA ASP A 43 -0.31 -7.96 7.16
C ASP A 43 -0.19 -6.78 6.21
N LEU A 44 -1.07 -6.72 5.21
CA LEU A 44 -1.06 -5.59 4.26
C LEU A 44 -1.45 -4.30 4.95
N ASP A 45 -2.42 -4.35 5.86
CA ASP A 45 -2.79 -3.16 6.62
C ASP A 45 -1.63 -2.68 7.48
N ALA A 46 -0.94 -3.60 8.13
CA ALA A 46 0.22 -3.25 8.93
C ALA A 46 1.32 -2.65 8.07
N ALA A 47 1.57 -3.25 6.90
CA ALA A 47 2.59 -2.73 5.99
C ALA A 47 2.21 -1.35 5.49
N ARG A 48 0.94 -1.15 5.16
CA ARG A 48 0.46 0.15 4.72
C ARG A 48 0.70 1.21 5.78
N ASP A 49 0.37 0.90 7.02
CA ASP A 49 0.54 1.85 8.11
C ASP A 49 2.01 2.21 8.32
N LEU A 50 2.88 1.22 8.24
CA LEU A 50 4.31 1.45 8.38
C LEU A 50 4.87 2.31 7.26
N VAL A 51 4.47 2.02 6.03
CA VAL A 51 4.93 2.81 4.89
C VAL A 51 4.35 4.21 4.95
N ALA A 52 3.09 4.35 5.36
CA ALA A 52 2.48 5.66 5.50
C ALA A 52 3.19 6.49 6.57
N SER A 53 3.57 5.84 7.67
CA SER A 53 4.32 6.50 8.72
C SER A 53 5.67 6.98 8.22
N TYR A 54 6.35 6.13 7.46
CA TYR A 54 7.64 6.47 6.87
C TYR A 54 7.50 7.64 5.90
N LEU A 55 6.49 7.58 5.04
CA LEU A 55 6.25 8.64 4.08
C LEU A 55 5.96 9.95 4.80
N GLY A 56 5.15 9.90 5.85
CA GLY A 56 4.86 11.09 6.65
C GLY A 56 6.12 11.70 7.24
N ALA A 57 7.01 10.84 7.74
CA ALA A 57 8.27 11.31 8.31
C ALA A 57 9.16 11.94 7.23
N LEU A 58 9.13 11.40 6.02
CA LEU A 58 9.93 11.94 4.93
C LEU A 58 9.45 13.30 4.47
N VAL A 59 8.15 13.52 4.42
CA VAL A 59 7.61 14.76 3.89
C VAL A 59 7.36 15.82 4.93
N ALA A 60 7.29 15.47 6.21
CA ALA A 60 6.98 16.43 7.25
C ALA A 60 7.93 17.64 7.25
N PRO A 61 9.23 17.47 7.12
CA PRO A 61 10.12 18.63 7.07
C PRO A 61 9.83 19.56 5.90
N TYR A 62 9.47 18.97 4.77
CA TYR A 62 9.14 19.78 3.59
C TYR A 62 7.85 20.54 3.78
N LEU A 63 6.86 19.91 4.39
CA LEU A 63 5.59 20.56 4.64
C LEU A 63 5.76 21.75 5.57
N TYR A 64 6.53 21.58 6.62
CA TYR A 64 6.76 22.66 7.57
C TYR A 64 7.62 23.76 6.97
N SER A 65 8.62 23.39 6.20
CA SER A 65 9.47 24.40 5.59
C SER A 65 8.74 25.19 4.54
N ALA A 66 7.81 24.56 3.85
CA ALA A 66 7.12 25.20 2.76
C ALA A 66 6.02 26.12 3.21
N ALA A 67 5.55 26.00 4.43
CA ALA A 67 4.46 26.81 4.90
C ALA A 67 4.96 28.21 5.14
N PRO A 68 4.45 29.18 4.42
CA PRO A 68 5.02 30.51 4.49
C PRO A 68 4.76 31.21 5.81
N ASN A 69 3.71 30.89 6.44
CA ASN A 69 3.40 31.50 7.70
C ASN A 69 3.72 30.62 8.85
N GLN A 70 4.55 29.74 8.62
CA GLN A 70 4.94 28.82 9.63
C GLN A 70 5.78 29.57 10.59
N SER A 71 5.17 30.12 11.45
CA SER A 71 5.86 30.79 12.43
C SER A 71 6.37 29.85 13.35
N PRO A 72 7.49 29.83 13.52
CA PRO A 72 7.97 28.92 14.46
C PRO A 72 7.65 29.39 15.78
N ASP A 73 7.29 30.07 15.82
CA ASP A 73 6.88 30.40 16.79
C ASP A 73 5.93 30.41 16.88
N GLY A 74 5.86 30.10 16.55
CA GLY A 74 5.25 30.08 16.61
C GLY A 74 4.73 30.55 16.62
N ARG A 75 4.88 30.78 16.65
CA ARG A 75 4.70 31.16 16.76
C ARG A 75 4.22 31.01 17.08
#